data_41f05bd9efd5cde1ca798cf8c0f0bfc8
#
_entry.id   41f05bd9efd5cde1ca798cf8c0f0bfc8
#
_cell.length_a   1.000
_cell.length_b   1.000
_cell.length_c   1.000
_cell.angle_alpha   90.00
_cell.angle_beta   90.00
_cell.angle_gamma   90.00
#
_symmetry.space_group_name_H-M   'P 1'
#
loop_
_entity.id
_entity.type
_entity.pdbx_description
1 polymer ?
#
loop_
_entity_poly.entity_id
_entity_poly.type
_entity_poly.pdbx_seq_one_letter_code
_entity_poly.pdbx_strand_id
1 'polypeptide(L)'
;MPEFDLVEGFPAAEDDLRTFPTTSWKGLIFTGLQPSGMEACLGEMESRVGWMPIEKFEYDNSRNRCYEIRANWALYVDNYLEGFHIPFVHNDLNRTLDYDDYRTEIFDGGVLQIGIARDGEPSFEIPEESPDFGLEVAAYYYWIYPGLMLNFY
;
A
#
# COMPACT_ATOMS: atom_id res chain seq x y z
N MET A 1 27.50 -27.99 -8.07
CA MET A 1 28.69 -27.20 -7.68
C MET A 1 29.89 -28.13 -7.66
N PRO A 2 30.88 -27.95 -8.52
CA PRO A 2 31.98 -28.94 -8.73
C PRO A 2 32.75 -29.24 -7.42
N GLU A 3 32.87 -28.27 -6.51
CA GLU A 3 33.61 -28.43 -5.27
C GLU A 3 32.93 -29.39 -4.28
N PHE A 4 31.65 -29.71 -4.49
CA PHE A 4 30.83 -30.53 -3.60
C PHE A 4 30.49 -31.91 -4.19
N ASP A 5 30.93 -32.23 -5.43
CA ASP A 5 30.57 -33.49 -6.10
C ASP A 5 31.06 -34.73 -5.37
N LEU A 6 32.06 -34.59 -4.49
CA LEU A 6 32.63 -35.70 -3.70
C LEU A 6 32.30 -35.61 -2.20
N VAL A 7 31.44 -34.69 -1.80
CA VAL A 7 31.02 -34.56 -0.40
C VAL A 7 29.89 -35.53 -0.15
N GLU A 8 30.13 -36.47 0.76
CA GLU A 8 29.16 -37.50 1.12
C GLU A 8 28.01 -36.84 1.91
N GLY A 9 26.77 -37.12 1.51
CA GLY A 9 25.56 -36.59 2.13
C GLY A 9 25.16 -35.18 1.72
N PHE A 10 25.85 -34.56 0.76
CA PHE A 10 25.50 -33.27 0.20
C PHE A 10 25.01 -33.40 -1.26
N PRO A 11 23.93 -32.64 -1.65
CA PRO A 11 23.05 -31.83 -0.82
C PRO A 11 22.08 -32.69 0.01
N ALA A 12 21.83 -32.27 1.23
CA ALA A 12 20.80 -32.82 2.10
C ALA A 12 19.73 -31.74 2.38
N ALA A 13 18.58 -32.13 2.91
CA ALA A 13 17.50 -31.18 3.19
C ALA A 13 17.89 -30.08 4.20
N GLU A 14 18.86 -30.37 5.05
CA GLU A 14 19.41 -29.45 6.02
C GLU A 14 20.29 -28.34 5.42
N ASP A 15 20.76 -28.58 4.19
CA ASP A 15 21.59 -27.63 3.44
C ASP A 15 20.75 -26.59 2.67
N ASP A 16 19.43 -26.82 2.59
CA ASP A 16 18.53 -25.92 1.89
C ASP A 16 18.36 -24.59 2.65
N LEU A 17 18.24 -23.52 1.89
CA LEU A 17 17.85 -22.21 2.45
C LEU A 17 16.42 -22.29 3.00
N ARG A 18 16.19 -21.58 4.09
CA ARG A 18 14.82 -21.42 4.59
C ARG A 18 13.95 -20.75 3.56
N THR A 19 12.79 -21.34 3.32
CA THR A 19 11.75 -20.73 2.48
C THR A 19 10.82 -19.85 3.31
N PHE A 20 10.39 -18.76 2.74
CA PHE A 20 9.39 -17.88 3.35
C PHE A 20 8.17 -17.81 2.44
N PRO A 21 6.97 -17.77 3.01
CA PRO A 21 5.76 -17.56 2.24
C PRO A 21 5.85 -16.24 1.46
N THR A 22 5.45 -16.30 0.21
CA THR A 22 5.49 -15.15 -0.70
C THR A 22 4.18 -15.08 -1.45
N THR A 23 3.60 -13.89 -1.53
CA THR A 23 2.43 -13.60 -2.36
C THR A 23 2.71 -12.40 -3.25
N SER A 24 1.95 -12.26 -4.32
CA SER A 24 2.09 -11.14 -5.24
C SER A 24 0.74 -10.53 -5.58
N TRP A 25 0.72 -9.22 -5.75
CA TRP A 25 -0.46 -8.49 -6.21
C TRP A 25 -0.02 -7.35 -7.14
N LYS A 26 -0.57 -7.33 -8.36
CA LYS A 26 -0.32 -6.28 -9.37
C LYS A 26 1.18 -5.93 -9.57
N GLY A 27 2.06 -6.93 -9.52
CA GLY A 27 3.51 -6.73 -9.65
C GLY A 27 4.26 -6.42 -8.36
N LEU A 28 3.56 -6.14 -7.27
CA LEU A 28 4.15 -6.04 -5.94
C LEU A 28 4.33 -7.43 -5.33
N ILE A 29 5.46 -7.67 -4.69
CA ILE A 29 5.81 -8.95 -4.05
C ILE A 29 5.89 -8.75 -2.55
N PHE A 30 5.13 -9.55 -1.80
CA PHE A 30 5.08 -9.53 -0.35
C PHE A 30 5.66 -10.83 0.20
N THR A 31 6.50 -10.72 1.22
CA THR A 31 7.04 -11.87 1.95
C THR A 31 7.13 -11.54 3.43
N GLY A 32 7.05 -12.55 4.28
CA GLY A 32 7.11 -12.37 5.72
C GLY A 32 7.38 -13.66 6.46
N LEU A 33 7.76 -13.54 7.72
CA LEU A 33 8.00 -14.68 8.60
C LEU A 33 6.69 -15.41 8.96
N GLN A 34 5.60 -14.65 9.09
CA GLN A 34 4.26 -15.15 9.39
C GLN A 34 3.24 -14.27 8.64
N PRO A 35 2.95 -14.57 7.38
CA PRO A 35 2.08 -13.73 6.54
C PRO A 35 0.59 -13.98 6.80
N SER A 36 0.15 -13.97 8.06
CA SER A 36 -1.27 -14.00 8.39
C SER A 36 -1.93 -12.67 8.04
N GLY A 37 -3.12 -12.71 7.44
CA GLY A 37 -3.90 -11.53 7.11
C GLY A 37 -3.59 -10.87 5.76
N MET A 38 -2.50 -11.23 5.08
CA MET A 38 -2.14 -10.60 3.80
C MET A 38 -3.19 -10.84 2.71
N GLU A 39 -3.80 -12.02 2.66
CA GLU A 39 -4.84 -12.33 1.68
C GLU A 39 -6.07 -11.42 1.85
N ALA A 40 -6.49 -11.17 3.09
CA ALA A 40 -7.61 -10.28 3.38
C ALA A 40 -7.28 -8.83 3.00
N CYS A 41 -6.06 -8.39 3.32
CA CYS A 41 -5.55 -7.07 2.94
C CYS A 41 -5.52 -6.88 1.41
N LEU A 42 -4.97 -7.85 0.68
CA LEU A 42 -4.92 -7.79 -0.78
C LEU A 42 -6.32 -7.91 -1.42
N GLY A 43 -7.24 -8.64 -0.80
CA GLY A 43 -8.65 -8.71 -1.20
C GLY A 43 -9.36 -7.37 -1.09
N GLU A 44 -9.11 -6.62 0.00
CA GLU A 44 -9.63 -5.26 0.16
C GLU A 44 -9.07 -4.32 -0.91
N MET A 45 -7.77 -4.36 -1.15
CA MET A 45 -7.14 -3.56 -2.20
C MET A 45 -7.65 -3.91 -3.60
N GLU A 46 -7.82 -5.21 -3.90
CA GLU A 46 -8.35 -5.66 -5.20
C GLU A 46 -9.77 -5.16 -5.43
N SER A 47 -10.62 -5.15 -4.39
CA SER A 47 -12.01 -4.69 -4.51
C SER A 47 -12.12 -3.19 -4.81
N ARG A 48 -11.20 -2.38 -4.31
CA ARG A 48 -11.25 -0.92 -4.38
C ARG A 48 -10.43 -0.34 -5.51
N VAL A 49 -9.20 -0.81 -5.69
CA VAL A 49 -8.24 -0.25 -6.65
C VAL A 49 -7.73 -1.28 -7.68
N GLY A 50 -8.21 -2.52 -7.62
CA GLY A 50 -7.81 -3.60 -8.53
C GLY A 50 -8.18 -3.35 -10.00
N TRP A 51 -9.12 -2.47 -10.29
CA TRP A 51 -9.48 -2.02 -11.63
C TRP A 51 -8.43 -1.08 -12.26
N MET A 52 -7.57 -0.46 -11.45
CA MET A 52 -6.48 0.37 -11.95
C MET A 52 -5.43 -0.49 -12.67
N PRO A 53 -4.80 0.02 -13.73
CA PRO A 53 -3.76 -0.70 -14.47
C PRO A 53 -2.41 -0.69 -13.74
N ILE A 54 -2.40 -1.06 -12.45
CA ILE A 54 -1.23 -0.97 -11.54
C ILE A 54 -0.04 -1.77 -12.09
N GLU A 55 -0.29 -2.92 -12.71
CA GLU A 55 0.74 -3.76 -13.34
C GLU A 55 1.44 -3.08 -14.54
N LYS A 56 0.91 -1.96 -15.02
CA LYS A 56 1.51 -1.15 -16.09
C LYS A 56 2.25 0.07 -15.57
N PHE A 57 2.24 0.30 -14.25
CA PHE A 57 2.96 1.42 -13.68
C PHE A 57 4.46 1.21 -13.83
N GLU A 58 5.15 2.26 -14.22
CA GLU A 58 6.60 2.24 -14.39
C GLU A 58 7.29 2.89 -13.19
N TYR A 59 8.35 2.22 -12.70
CA TYR A 59 9.15 2.75 -11.62
C TYR A 59 10.00 3.93 -12.08
N ASP A 60 9.77 5.10 -11.52
CA ASP A 60 10.56 6.30 -11.78
C ASP A 60 11.63 6.50 -10.68
N ASN A 61 12.84 6.03 -10.95
CA ASN A 61 13.98 6.18 -10.03
C ASN A 61 14.32 7.64 -9.71
N SER A 62 14.01 8.59 -10.59
CA SER A 62 14.29 10.02 -10.37
C SER A 62 13.48 10.61 -9.22
N ARG A 63 12.34 10.01 -8.91
CA ARG A 63 11.43 10.41 -7.82
C ARG A 63 11.71 9.70 -6.50
N ASN A 64 12.60 8.71 -6.51
CA ASN A 64 12.95 8.00 -5.28
C ASN A 64 13.64 8.92 -4.28
N ARG A 65 13.22 8.85 -3.02
CA ARG A 65 13.78 9.63 -1.91
C ARG A 65 13.94 8.74 -0.68
N CYS A 66 14.95 9.02 0.10
CA CYS A 66 15.18 8.38 1.40
C CYS A 66 15.32 9.46 2.45
N TYR A 67 14.59 9.33 3.54
CA TYR A 67 14.62 10.26 4.66
C TYR A 67 14.93 9.51 5.95
N GLU A 68 15.93 9.98 6.69
CA GLU A 68 16.21 9.49 8.03
C GLU A 68 15.49 10.37 9.06
N ILE A 69 14.54 9.78 9.78
CA ILE A 69 13.72 10.48 10.75
C ILE A 69 14.05 9.96 12.15
N ARG A 70 14.39 10.87 13.08
CA ARG A 70 14.65 10.55 14.49
C ARG A 70 13.36 10.59 15.31
N ALA A 71 12.41 9.73 14.96
CA ALA A 71 11.13 9.59 15.64
C ALA A 71 10.74 8.12 15.75
N ASN A 72 9.83 7.82 16.66
CA ASN A 72 9.21 6.50 16.70
C ASN A 72 8.35 6.32 15.43
N TRP A 73 8.41 5.16 14.80
CA TRP A 73 7.66 4.86 13.59
C TRP A 73 6.13 5.05 13.76
N ALA A 74 5.61 4.77 14.97
CA ALA A 74 4.19 4.93 15.25
C ALA A 74 3.72 6.39 15.16
N LEU A 75 4.57 7.37 15.51
CA LEU A 75 4.26 8.79 15.33
C LEU A 75 4.16 9.18 13.85
N TYR A 76 4.98 8.55 13.01
CA TYR A 76 4.90 8.75 11.56
C TYR A 76 3.60 8.17 10.98
N VAL A 77 3.22 6.99 11.45
CA VAL A 77 1.94 6.36 11.09
C VAL A 77 0.76 7.18 11.58
N ASP A 78 0.79 7.67 12.82
CA ASP A 78 -0.24 8.52 13.39
C ASP A 78 -0.43 9.80 12.54
N ASN A 79 0.65 10.48 12.20
CA ASN A 79 0.60 11.65 11.30
C ASN A 79 0.05 11.32 9.90
N TYR A 80 0.31 10.12 9.39
CA TYR A 80 -0.23 9.68 8.10
C TYR A 80 -1.74 9.38 8.17
N LEU A 81 -2.21 8.81 9.27
CA LEU A 81 -3.59 8.35 9.44
C LEU A 81 -4.54 9.45 9.95
N GLU A 82 -4.03 10.52 10.53
CA GLU A 82 -4.84 11.67 10.93
C GLU A 82 -4.91 12.70 9.79
N GLY A 83 -6.05 13.31 9.61
CA GLY A 83 -6.25 14.35 8.59
C GLY A 83 -6.16 15.79 9.12
N PHE A 84 -6.00 15.99 10.42
CA PHE A 84 -6.09 17.29 11.07
C PHE A 84 -5.07 18.31 10.59
N HIS A 85 -3.89 17.87 10.16
CA HIS A 85 -2.84 18.74 9.65
C HIS A 85 -3.06 19.18 8.19
N ILE A 86 -3.88 18.48 7.42
CA ILE A 86 -4.09 18.75 5.98
C ILE A 86 -4.43 20.21 5.73
N PRO A 87 -5.42 20.82 6.38
CA PRO A 87 -5.79 22.22 6.14
C PRO A 87 -4.69 23.25 6.44
N PHE A 88 -3.70 22.87 7.27
CA PHE A 88 -2.67 23.78 7.77
C PHE A 88 -1.31 23.58 7.12
N VAL A 89 -1.01 22.35 6.65
CA VAL A 89 0.31 21.95 6.16
C VAL A 89 0.30 21.66 4.68
N HIS A 90 -0.76 21.04 4.15
CA HIS A 90 -0.87 20.59 2.76
C HIS A 90 -1.86 21.43 1.96
N ASN A 91 -1.49 22.67 1.66
CA ASN A 91 -2.37 23.62 0.96
C ASN A 91 -2.92 23.10 -0.37
N ASP A 92 -2.10 22.40 -1.16
CA ASP A 92 -2.54 21.87 -2.45
C ASP A 92 -3.52 20.71 -2.26
N LEU A 93 -3.24 19.80 -1.33
CA LEU A 93 -4.14 18.70 -0.98
C LEU A 93 -5.47 19.23 -0.44
N ASN A 94 -5.43 20.26 0.42
CA ASN A 94 -6.62 20.90 0.96
C ASN A 94 -7.47 21.64 -0.08
N ARG A 95 -6.91 22.00 -1.23
CA ARG A 95 -7.68 22.55 -2.34
C ARG A 95 -8.43 21.47 -3.11
N THR A 96 -7.80 20.33 -3.29
CA THR A 96 -8.33 19.22 -4.10
C THR A 96 -9.33 18.37 -3.33
N LEU A 97 -9.10 18.14 -2.02
CA LEU A 97 -9.93 17.26 -1.22
C LEU A 97 -11.01 18.01 -0.44
N ASP A 98 -12.19 17.43 -0.38
CA ASP A 98 -13.21 17.82 0.58
C ASP A 98 -12.93 17.17 1.92
N TYR A 99 -12.53 18.00 2.89
CA TYR A 99 -12.17 17.51 4.21
C TYR A 99 -13.37 16.98 5.00
N ASP A 100 -14.56 17.51 4.77
CA ASP A 100 -15.78 17.12 5.48
C ASP A 100 -16.28 15.73 5.03
N ASP A 101 -15.96 15.35 3.78
CA ASP A 101 -16.30 14.04 3.21
C ASP A 101 -15.12 13.03 3.24
N TYR A 102 -14.00 13.40 3.85
CA TYR A 102 -12.85 12.50 4.01
C TYR A 102 -13.20 11.31 4.91
N ARG A 103 -12.93 10.09 4.42
CA ARG A 103 -13.34 8.85 5.08
C ARG A 103 -12.14 8.04 5.53
N THR A 104 -12.28 7.38 6.68
CA THR A 104 -11.29 6.44 7.19
C THR A 104 -11.97 5.11 7.51
N GLU A 105 -11.48 4.05 6.92
CA GLU A 105 -11.98 2.69 7.09
C GLU A 105 -10.87 1.77 7.62
N ILE A 106 -11.20 0.93 8.59
CA ILE A 106 -10.27 -0.07 9.15
C ILE A 106 -10.63 -1.42 8.55
N PHE A 107 -9.62 -2.12 8.06
CA PHE A 107 -9.76 -3.47 7.55
C PHE A 107 -8.70 -4.40 8.18
N ASP A 108 -8.80 -5.70 7.95
CA ASP A 108 -7.85 -6.65 8.52
C ASP A 108 -6.43 -6.44 7.95
N GLY A 109 -5.53 -6.01 8.81
CA GLY A 109 -4.13 -5.72 8.48
C GLY A 109 -3.84 -4.28 8.06
N GLY A 110 -4.82 -3.35 8.04
CA GLY A 110 -4.55 -1.99 7.61
C GLY A 110 -5.66 -0.96 7.83
N VAL A 111 -5.42 0.21 7.31
CA VAL A 111 -6.36 1.34 7.29
C VAL A 111 -6.38 1.93 5.87
N LEU A 112 -7.55 2.23 5.39
CA LEU A 112 -7.77 2.97 4.16
C LEU A 112 -8.35 4.34 4.47
N GLN A 113 -7.75 5.37 3.90
CA GLN A 113 -8.32 6.71 3.85
C GLN A 113 -8.73 7.02 2.42
N ILE A 114 -9.93 7.56 2.25
CA ILE A 114 -10.53 7.90 0.97
C ILE A 114 -10.72 9.40 0.92
N GLY A 115 -9.97 10.04 0.04
CA GLY A 115 -10.08 11.47 -0.22
C GLY A 115 -11.10 11.74 -1.32
N ILE A 116 -12.19 12.43 -0.97
CA ILE A 116 -13.22 12.86 -1.93
C ILE A 116 -12.79 14.17 -2.58
N ALA A 117 -12.96 14.29 -3.90
CA ALA A 117 -12.69 15.51 -4.64
C ALA A 117 -13.68 16.61 -4.28
N ARG A 118 -13.22 17.86 -4.22
CA ARG A 118 -14.12 19.01 -4.22
C ARG A 118 -14.76 19.19 -5.59
N ASP A 119 -15.91 19.85 -5.61
CA ASP A 119 -16.63 20.19 -6.85
C ASP A 119 -15.68 20.79 -7.89
N GLY A 120 -15.58 20.12 -9.05
CA GLY A 120 -14.76 20.55 -10.18
C GLY A 120 -13.29 20.15 -10.15
N GLU A 121 -12.84 19.47 -9.09
CA GLU A 121 -11.50 18.88 -9.04
C GLU A 121 -11.50 17.47 -9.67
N PRO A 122 -10.34 16.99 -10.18
CA PRO A 122 -10.24 15.67 -10.78
C PRO A 122 -10.55 14.54 -9.78
N SER A 123 -11.29 13.55 -10.25
CA SER A 123 -11.59 12.30 -9.53
C SER A 123 -11.38 11.09 -10.44
N PHE A 124 -11.30 9.92 -9.85
CA PHE A 124 -11.21 8.66 -10.59
C PHE A 124 -12.53 8.30 -11.26
N GLU A 125 -12.46 7.74 -12.47
CA GLU A 125 -13.59 7.07 -13.13
C GLU A 125 -13.77 5.68 -12.54
N ILE A 126 -14.53 5.59 -11.45
CA ILE A 126 -14.70 4.36 -10.68
C ILE A 126 -15.72 3.45 -11.37
N PRO A 127 -15.39 2.16 -11.65
CA PRO A 127 -16.31 1.23 -12.28
C PRO A 127 -17.48 0.83 -11.36
N GLU A 128 -18.59 0.40 -11.97
CA GLU A 128 -19.82 0.06 -11.25
C GLU A 128 -19.66 -1.09 -10.23
N GLU A 129 -18.67 -1.95 -10.45
CA GLU A 129 -18.37 -3.09 -9.57
C GLU A 129 -17.62 -2.69 -8.30
N SER A 130 -17.05 -1.48 -8.24
CA SER A 130 -16.34 -0.98 -7.07
C SER A 130 -17.30 -0.58 -5.95
N PRO A 131 -16.97 -0.85 -4.67
CA PRO A 131 -17.78 -0.40 -3.54
C PRO A 131 -17.87 1.14 -3.43
N ASP A 132 -16.95 1.85 -4.10
CA ASP A 132 -16.93 3.32 -4.13
C ASP A 132 -17.62 3.93 -5.36
N PHE A 133 -18.31 3.11 -6.17
CA PHE A 133 -19.04 3.61 -7.33
C PHE A 133 -19.99 4.75 -6.96
N GLY A 134 -19.94 5.81 -7.74
CA GLY A 134 -20.75 7.01 -7.53
C GLY A 134 -20.15 8.04 -6.55
N LEU A 135 -18.97 7.75 -5.97
CA LEU A 135 -18.21 8.73 -5.22
C LEU A 135 -17.17 9.43 -6.13
N GLU A 136 -16.94 10.70 -5.89
CA GLU A 136 -15.89 11.45 -6.58
C GLU A 136 -14.56 11.31 -5.84
N VAL A 137 -13.97 10.11 -5.87
CA VAL A 137 -12.72 9.83 -5.16
C VAL A 137 -11.54 10.43 -5.94
N ALA A 138 -10.77 11.29 -5.27
CA ALA A 138 -9.52 11.85 -5.80
C ALA A 138 -8.29 11.06 -5.35
N ALA A 139 -8.36 10.36 -4.20
CA ALA A 139 -7.21 9.64 -3.67
C ALA A 139 -7.61 8.49 -2.77
N TYR A 140 -6.79 7.42 -2.83
CA TYR A 140 -6.80 6.33 -1.86
C TYR A 140 -5.45 6.28 -1.15
N TYR A 141 -5.46 6.28 0.19
CA TYR A 141 -4.28 6.21 1.03
C TYR A 141 -4.36 4.97 1.91
N TYR A 142 -3.59 3.96 1.56
CA TYR A 142 -3.49 2.72 2.32
C TYR A 142 -2.32 2.77 3.29
N TRP A 143 -2.56 2.43 4.54
CA TRP A 143 -1.53 1.99 5.45
C TRP A 143 -1.71 0.51 5.74
N ILE A 144 -0.67 -0.29 5.48
CA ILE A 144 -0.64 -1.74 5.70
C ILE A 144 0.40 -2.02 6.77
N TYR A 145 -0.05 -2.69 7.82
CA TYR A 145 0.82 -3.02 8.95
C TYR A 145 2.06 -3.83 8.50
N PRO A 146 3.28 -3.55 9.00
CA PRO A 146 3.59 -2.55 10.03
C PRO A 146 3.94 -1.15 9.50
N GLY A 147 4.20 -0.93 8.23
CA GLY A 147 4.69 0.36 7.77
C GLY A 147 4.70 0.58 6.26
N LEU A 148 3.96 -0.22 5.48
CA LEU A 148 3.79 0.05 4.05
C LEU A 148 2.67 1.07 3.86
N MET A 149 2.94 2.12 3.09
CA MET A 149 1.98 3.13 2.67
C MET A 149 1.89 3.12 1.15
N LEU A 150 0.69 2.92 0.62
CA LEU A 150 0.42 2.95 -0.82
C LEU A 150 -0.62 4.03 -1.10
N ASN A 151 -0.25 4.97 -1.96
CA ASN A 151 -1.09 6.10 -2.33
C ASN A 151 -1.41 6.04 -3.82
N PHE A 152 -2.68 6.22 -4.14
CA PHE A 152 -3.19 6.32 -5.52
C PHE A 152 -3.92 7.66 -5.66
N TYR A 153 -3.46 8.51 -6.61
CA TYR A 153 -4.05 9.82 -6.93
C TYR A 153 -3.59 10.34 -8.29
#